data_6c538d2966c727e66240361a232c072d
#
_entry.id   6c538d2966c727e66240361a232c072d
#
_cell.length_a   1.000
_cell.length_b   1.000
_cell.length_c   1.000
_cell.angle_alpha   90.00
_cell.angle_beta   90.00
_cell.angle_gamma   90.00
#
_symmetry.space_group_name_H-M   'P 1'
#
loop_
_entity.id
_entity.type
_entity.pdbx_description
1 polymer ?
#
loop_
_entity_poly.entity_id
_entity_poly.type
_entity_poly.pdbx_seq_one_letter_code
_entity_poly.pdbx_strand_id
1 'polypeptide(L)'
;MASKPSRLSTQPFHSHCCLPALNDIFIRGAENRELTAALLLDLSAAFDVVDHQILLQKLELYNFCPNSISWFRSYLEGRSQIVTVESRLSDPKPVGEQGVPQGSLLGPILFLVFYNDFPDVREEGHSVLYADDDTDTVSDCDADKLQEKIQREANLSTEWVKDNKLVCSGSKTKLLVVGTRELRKCKLVNYDKTIEIEVDGHKVKESQSERLLGVLINNTMTWENHLHGNSEYKGLIPKLSQRANYIWKLSFVMPNAQRKAQNSCRRNLLLAS
;
A
#
# COMPACT_ATOMS: atom_id res chain seq x y z
N MET A 1 29.39 -5.20 -3.46
CA MET A 1 29.73 -4.44 -2.23
C MET A 1 28.39 -4.15 -1.57
N ALA A 2 28.07 -4.83 -0.48
CA ALA A 2 26.80 -4.57 0.24
C ALA A 2 26.86 -3.16 0.85
N SER A 3 25.97 -2.28 0.44
CA SER A 3 25.77 -0.98 1.07
C SER A 3 25.39 -1.20 2.54
N LYS A 4 25.99 -0.41 3.44
CA LYS A 4 25.61 -0.43 4.85
C LYS A 4 24.11 -0.16 4.97
N PRO A 5 23.33 -0.96 5.72
CA PRO A 5 21.94 -0.68 5.94
C PRO A 5 21.81 0.67 6.64
N SER A 6 20.90 1.50 6.13
CA SER A 6 20.46 2.70 6.79
C SER A 6 19.87 2.35 8.17
N ARG A 7 19.93 3.28 9.12
CA ARG A 7 19.30 3.12 10.43
C ARG A 7 17.83 2.78 10.25
N LEU A 8 17.30 1.82 11.04
CA LEU A 8 15.87 1.56 11.14
C LEU A 8 15.12 2.89 11.06
N SER A 9 14.29 3.04 10.03
CA SER A 9 13.47 4.23 9.90
C SER A 9 12.64 4.40 11.18
N THR A 10 12.91 5.47 11.92
CA THR A 10 12.21 5.77 13.18
C THR A 10 10.85 6.45 12.96
N GLN A 11 10.38 6.50 11.73
CA GLN A 11 9.04 7.04 11.45
C GLN A 11 7.98 6.03 11.94
N PRO A 12 7.07 6.42 12.82
CA PRO A 12 6.02 5.52 13.28
C PRO A 12 5.08 5.17 12.13
N PHE A 13 4.94 3.87 11.87
CA PHE A 13 3.98 3.31 10.93
C PHE A 13 2.54 3.52 11.43
N HIS A 14 1.97 4.68 11.15
CA HIS A 14 0.54 4.91 11.34
C HIS A 14 -0.11 5.06 9.96
N SER A 15 -1.06 4.18 9.63
CA SER A 15 -1.90 4.29 8.43
C SER A 15 -2.49 5.68 8.22
N HIS A 16 -2.69 6.41 9.30
CA HIS A 16 -3.15 7.80 9.29
C HIS A 16 -2.13 8.80 8.73
N CYS A 17 -0.85 8.42 8.58
CA CYS A 17 0.19 9.29 8.04
C CYS A 17 0.44 9.09 6.55
N CYS A 18 0.15 7.91 5.98
CA CYS A 18 0.47 7.60 4.57
C CYS A 18 -0.37 8.41 3.58
N LEU A 19 -1.69 8.47 3.76
CA LEU A 19 -2.56 9.28 2.89
C LEU A 19 -2.27 10.78 2.97
N PRO A 20 -2.13 11.41 4.16
CA PRO A 20 -1.66 12.78 4.27
C PRO A 20 -0.31 13.01 3.59
N ALA A 21 0.67 12.12 3.76
CA ALA A 21 1.98 12.23 3.13
C ALA A 21 1.89 12.23 1.60
N LEU A 22 1.11 11.29 1.02
CA LEU A 22 0.85 11.25 -0.42
C LEU A 22 0.13 12.52 -0.91
N ASN A 23 -0.88 12.97 -0.16
CA ASN A 23 -1.60 14.19 -0.49
C ASN A 23 -0.68 15.42 -0.47
N ASP A 24 0.22 15.52 0.50
CA ASP A 24 1.22 16.60 0.58
C ASP A 24 2.19 16.55 -0.60
N ILE A 25 2.62 15.37 -1.04
CA ILE A 25 3.47 15.21 -2.24
C ILE A 25 2.72 15.72 -3.48
N PHE A 26 1.46 15.35 -3.67
CA PHE A 26 0.65 15.79 -4.81
C PHE A 26 0.39 17.31 -4.79
N ILE A 27 0.12 17.88 -3.60
CA ILE A 27 -0.08 19.33 -3.45
C ILE A 27 1.20 20.08 -3.80
N ARG A 28 2.36 19.68 -3.24
CA ARG A 28 3.66 20.29 -3.54
C ARG A 28 4.01 20.23 -5.03
N GLY A 29 3.78 19.07 -5.66
CA GLY A 29 3.96 18.96 -7.11
C GLY A 29 3.10 19.98 -7.88
N ALA A 30 1.82 20.10 -7.51
CA ALA A 30 0.91 21.05 -8.14
C ALA A 30 1.32 22.53 -7.90
N GLU A 31 1.78 22.88 -6.68
CA GLU A 31 2.30 24.21 -6.33
C GLU A 31 3.56 24.56 -7.15
N ASN A 32 4.43 23.58 -7.37
CA ASN A 32 5.65 23.72 -8.19
C ASN A 32 5.36 23.68 -9.71
N ARG A 33 4.10 23.52 -10.13
CA ARG A 33 3.69 23.33 -11.52
C ARG A 33 4.28 22.07 -12.15
N GLU A 34 4.43 21.02 -11.38
CA GLU A 34 4.91 19.71 -11.76
C GLU A 34 3.75 18.71 -11.86
N LEU A 35 3.87 17.75 -12.75
CA LEU A 35 3.08 16.53 -12.73
C LEU A 35 3.74 15.57 -11.75
N THR A 36 2.95 14.85 -10.97
CA THR A 36 3.43 13.81 -10.07
C THR A 36 2.93 12.46 -10.54
N ALA A 37 3.84 11.57 -10.89
CA ALA A 37 3.52 10.17 -11.16
C ALA A 37 3.56 9.38 -9.85
N ALA A 38 2.55 8.56 -9.61
CA ALA A 38 2.46 7.62 -8.51
C ALA A 38 2.32 6.21 -9.07
N LEU A 39 3.32 5.38 -8.82
CA LEU A 39 3.33 3.95 -9.14
C LEU A 39 2.86 3.18 -7.92
N LEU A 40 1.72 2.50 -8.06
CA LEU A 40 1.17 1.60 -7.04
C LEU A 40 1.64 0.20 -7.35
N LEU A 41 2.66 -0.24 -6.65
CA LEU A 41 3.25 -1.56 -6.84
C LEU A 41 2.44 -2.62 -6.07
N ASP A 42 2.03 -3.68 -6.76
CA ASP A 42 1.31 -4.81 -6.16
C ASP A 42 2.24 -6.01 -6.01
N LEU A 43 2.41 -6.48 -4.79
CA LEU A 43 3.20 -7.67 -4.49
C LEU A 43 2.26 -8.88 -4.34
N SER A 44 2.56 -9.96 -5.05
CA SER A 44 1.78 -11.19 -4.97
C SER A 44 2.11 -11.96 -3.70
N ALA A 45 1.10 -12.18 -2.83
CA ALA A 45 1.23 -13.00 -1.61
C ALA A 45 2.44 -12.61 -0.74
N ALA A 46 2.70 -11.29 -0.58
CA ALA A 46 3.92 -10.74 0.01
C ALA A 46 4.31 -11.39 1.35
N PHE A 47 3.34 -11.63 2.24
CA PHE A 47 3.57 -12.29 3.53
C PHE A 47 3.91 -13.78 3.43
N ASP A 48 3.44 -14.47 2.38
CA ASP A 48 3.59 -15.92 2.22
C ASP A 48 4.88 -16.31 1.50
N VAL A 49 5.54 -15.34 0.85
CA VAL A 49 6.76 -15.59 0.05
C VAL A 49 8.04 -15.03 0.68
N VAL A 50 7.97 -14.45 1.89
CA VAL A 50 9.15 -13.94 2.61
C VAL A 50 10.18 -15.07 2.80
N ASP A 51 11.34 -14.95 2.17
CA ASP A 51 12.41 -15.92 2.31
C ASP A 51 13.05 -15.83 3.71
N HIS A 52 13.04 -16.95 4.45
CA HIS A 52 13.54 -16.99 5.84
C HIS A 52 15.03 -16.69 5.94
N GLN A 53 15.83 -17.11 4.95
CA GLN A 53 17.28 -16.88 4.97
C GLN A 53 17.59 -15.40 4.79
N ILE A 54 16.93 -14.75 3.82
CA ILE A 54 17.07 -13.29 3.59
C ILE A 54 16.61 -12.52 4.82
N LEU A 55 15.46 -12.89 5.42
CA LEU A 55 14.96 -12.25 6.63
C LEU A 55 15.96 -12.34 7.78
N LEU A 56 16.53 -13.53 8.03
CA LEU A 56 17.52 -13.73 9.08
C LEU A 56 18.81 -12.93 8.81
N GLN A 57 19.28 -12.86 7.57
CA GLN A 57 20.42 -12.01 7.18
C GLN A 57 20.13 -10.53 7.43
N LYS A 58 18.91 -10.04 7.11
CA LYS A 58 18.51 -8.65 7.41
C LYS A 58 18.48 -8.38 8.92
N LEU A 59 17.99 -9.31 9.72
CA LEU A 59 18.06 -9.19 11.19
C LEU A 59 19.52 -9.07 11.69
N GLU A 60 20.47 -9.83 11.12
CA GLU A 60 21.90 -9.68 11.41
C GLU A 60 22.41 -8.30 11.04
N LEU A 61 22.08 -7.79 9.85
CA LEU A 61 22.44 -6.45 9.39
C LEU A 61 21.89 -5.36 10.30
N TYR A 62 20.72 -5.56 10.90
CA TYR A 62 20.11 -4.65 11.88
C TYR A 62 20.64 -4.82 13.31
N ASN A 63 21.75 -5.57 13.48
CA ASN A 63 22.44 -5.81 14.74
C ASN A 63 21.60 -6.53 15.82
N PHE A 64 20.68 -7.40 15.43
CA PHE A 64 20.06 -8.31 16.37
C PHE A 64 21.10 -9.27 16.96
N CYS A 65 21.02 -9.54 18.26
CA CYS A 65 21.97 -10.43 18.90
C CYS A 65 21.80 -11.89 18.43
N PRO A 66 22.86 -12.72 18.42
CA PRO A 66 22.82 -14.11 17.92
C PRO A 66 21.73 -14.97 18.58
N ASN A 67 21.47 -14.76 19.87
CA ASN A 67 20.40 -15.47 20.58
C ASN A 67 19.01 -15.13 20.04
N SER A 68 18.76 -13.85 19.73
CA SER A 68 17.50 -13.42 19.11
C SER A 68 17.34 -14.01 17.71
N ILE A 69 18.41 -14.04 16.91
CA ILE A 69 18.40 -14.61 15.57
C ILE A 69 18.12 -16.11 15.62
N SER A 70 18.77 -16.83 16.54
CA SER A 70 18.52 -18.26 16.78
C SER A 70 17.07 -18.52 17.19
N TRP A 71 16.49 -17.64 17.99
CA TRP A 71 15.10 -17.72 18.38
C TRP A 71 14.15 -17.49 17.18
N PHE A 72 14.40 -16.46 16.36
CA PHE A 72 13.60 -16.20 15.14
C PHE A 72 13.73 -17.36 14.14
N ARG A 73 14.90 -17.95 14.01
CA ARG A 73 15.12 -19.14 13.19
C ARG A 73 14.21 -20.28 13.67
N SER A 74 14.24 -20.60 14.96
CA SER A 74 13.38 -21.63 15.56
C SER A 74 11.89 -21.32 15.42
N TYR A 75 11.50 -20.05 15.41
CA TYR A 75 10.12 -19.60 15.22
C TYR A 75 9.62 -19.79 13.78
N LEU A 76 10.50 -19.67 12.80
CA LEU A 76 10.17 -19.77 11.37
C LEU A 76 10.28 -21.18 10.83
N GLU A 77 11.28 -21.96 11.26
CA GLU A 77 11.60 -23.30 10.76
C GLU A 77 10.73 -24.40 11.40
N GLY A 78 10.68 -25.57 10.72
CA GLY A 78 10.04 -26.78 11.25
C GLY A 78 8.54 -26.72 11.47
N ARG A 79 7.86 -25.78 10.85
CA ARG A 79 6.41 -25.57 10.99
C ARG A 79 5.60 -26.50 10.11
N SER A 80 4.44 -26.90 10.61
CA SER A 80 3.41 -27.61 9.84
C SER A 80 2.06 -26.92 10.00
N GLN A 81 1.19 -27.12 9.01
CA GLN A 81 -0.18 -26.62 9.04
C GLN A 81 -1.18 -27.76 8.89
N ILE A 82 -2.32 -27.61 9.54
CA ILE A 82 -3.45 -28.52 9.49
C ILE A 82 -4.69 -27.70 9.13
N VAL A 83 -5.48 -28.17 8.19
CA VAL A 83 -6.75 -27.56 7.79
C VAL A 83 -7.89 -28.23 8.52
N THR A 84 -8.81 -27.45 9.09
CA THR A 84 -10.03 -27.95 9.74
C THR A 84 -11.24 -27.59 8.88
N VAL A 85 -12.01 -28.58 8.47
CA VAL A 85 -13.28 -28.39 7.73
C VAL A 85 -14.36 -29.23 8.46
N GLU A 86 -15.44 -28.61 8.89
CA GLU A 86 -16.56 -29.27 9.57
C GLU A 86 -16.12 -30.25 10.69
N SER A 87 -15.19 -29.82 11.52
CA SER A 87 -14.61 -30.61 12.63
C SER A 87 -13.73 -31.80 12.19
N ARG A 88 -13.39 -31.92 10.93
CA ARG A 88 -12.41 -32.88 10.42
C ARG A 88 -11.08 -32.19 10.20
N LEU A 89 -10.02 -32.84 10.66
CA LEU A 89 -8.64 -32.37 10.54
C LEU A 89 -7.99 -33.05 9.30
N SER A 90 -7.23 -32.27 8.53
CA SER A 90 -6.35 -32.84 7.52
C SER A 90 -5.08 -33.41 8.17
N ASP A 91 -4.33 -34.20 7.43
CA ASP A 91 -2.97 -34.54 7.83
C ASP A 91 -2.10 -33.31 7.90
N PRO A 92 -1.14 -33.26 8.85
CA PRO A 92 -0.16 -32.18 8.94
C PRO A 92 0.69 -32.09 7.66
N LYS A 93 0.80 -30.91 7.08
CA LYS A 93 1.72 -30.66 5.96
C LYS A 93 2.79 -29.66 6.40
N PRO A 94 4.07 -29.92 6.08
CA PRO A 94 5.13 -28.96 6.40
C PRO A 94 4.89 -27.66 5.65
N VAL A 95 5.14 -26.54 6.34
CA VAL A 95 5.26 -25.22 5.75
C VAL A 95 6.71 -25.06 5.30
N GLY A 96 6.94 -24.61 4.06
CA GLY A 96 8.28 -24.46 3.50
C GLY A 96 9.13 -23.41 4.23
N GLU A 97 10.31 -23.11 3.66
CA GLU A 97 11.26 -22.11 4.17
C GLU A 97 10.89 -20.68 3.77
N GLN A 98 9.60 -20.43 3.55
CA GLN A 98 9.06 -19.14 3.13
C GLN A 98 7.81 -18.77 3.94
N GLY A 99 7.56 -17.49 3.98
CA GLY A 99 6.38 -16.88 4.58
C GLY A 99 6.48 -16.66 6.08
N VAL A 100 5.82 -15.60 6.53
CA VAL A 100 5.66 -15.29 7.94
C VAL A 100 4.27 -15.72 8.41
N PRO A 101 4.11 -16.17 9.67
CA PRO A 101 2.83 -16.71 10.17
C PRO A 101 1.73 -15.66 10.13
N GLN A 102 0.76 -15.84 9.24
CA GLN A 102 -0.43 -14.97 9.20
C GLN A 102 -1.26 -15.16 10.49
N GLY A 103 -1.80 -14.04 11.01
CA GLY A 103 -2.53 -14.02 12.28
C GLY A 103 -1.66 -14.01 13.54
N SER A 104 -0.32 -14.09 13.42
CA SER A 104 0.58 -13.91 14.53
C SER A 104 0.89 -12.43 14.79
N LEU A 105 1.28 -12.06 16.01
CA LEU A 105 1.74 -10.70 16.31
C LEU A 105 3.08 -10.36 15.65
N LEU A 106 3.93 -11.37 15.44
CA LEU A 106 5.27 -11.18 14.87
C LEU A 106 5.28 -11.15 13.33
N GLY A 107 4.32 -11.77 12.67
CA GLY A 107 4.25 -11.80 11.20
C GLY A 107 4.37 -10.41 10.56
N PRO A 108 3.50 -9.45 10.91
CA PRO A 108 3.59 -8.09 10.39
C PRO A 108 4.91 -7.39 10.73
N ILE A 109 5.45 -7.60 11.94
CA ILE A 109 6.72 -6.99 12.37
C ILE A 109 7.89 -7.54 11.54
N LEU A 110 7.94 -8.85 11.34
CA LEU A 110 8.98 -9.50 10.53
C LEU A 110 8.90 -9.06 9.06
N PHE A 111 7.69 -8.91 8.53
CA PHE A 111 7.50 -8.36 7.19
C PHE A 111 8.02 -6.90 7.10
N LEU A 112 7.72 -6.06 8.08
CA LEU A 112 8.22 -4.68 8.12
C LEU A 112 9.75 -4.63 8.20
N VAL A 113 10.37 -5.51 9.00
CA VAL A 113 11.84 -5.63 9.06
C VAL A 113 12.41 -6.10 7.71
N PHE A 114 11.74 -7.04 7.06
CA PHE A 114 12.14 -7.54 5.75
C PHE A 114 12.08 -6.46 4.66
N TYR A 115 11.05 -5.61 4.71
CA TYR A 115 10.76 -4.59 3.69
C TYR A 115 11.40 -3.22 3.99
N ASN A 116 12.06 -3.05 5.15
CA ASN A 116 12.55 -1.77 5.66
C ASN A 116 13.60 -1.08 4.77
N ASP A 117 14.38 -1.84 4.02
CA ASP A 117 15.42 -1.33 3.12
C ASP A 117 14.92 -1.04 1.69
N PHE A 118 13.64 -1.30 1.41
CA PHE A 118 13.04 -1.02 0.10
C PHE A 118 13.10 0.46 -0.30
N PRO A 119 12.81 1.43 0.58
CA PRO A 119 12.90 2.85 0.22
C PRO A 119 14.33 3.31 -0.11
N ASP A 120 15.36 2.59 0.37
CA ASP A 120 16.77 2.98 0.20
C ASP A 120 17.27 2.79 -1.24
N VAL A 121 16.54 2.06 -2.09
CA VAL A 121 16.91 1.89 -3.50
C VAL A 121 16.46 3.03 -4.40
N ARG A 122 15.73 4.02 -3.87
CA ARG A 122 15.25 5.17 -4.63
C ARG A 122 16.38 6.13 -4.97
N GLU A 123 16.35 6.67 -6.20
CA GLU A 123 17.28 7.69 -6.64
C GLU A 123 16.69 9.12 -6.51
N GLU A 124 15.49 9.33 -7.01
CA GLU A 124 14.86 10.65 -7.07
C GLU A 124 13.43 10.66 -6.49
N GLY A 125 12.87 9.48 -6.25
CA GLY A 125 11.49 9.31 -5.82
C GLY A 125 11.30 9.28 -4.31
N HIS A 126 10.04 9.28 -3.91
CA HIS A 126 9.61 9.04 -2.54
C HIS A 126 8.72 7.80 -2.51
N SER A 127 8.99 6.88 -1.59
CA SER A 127 8.10 5.73 -1.33
C SER A 127 7.24 6.00 -0.12
N VAL A 128 5.96 5.68 -0.23
CA VAL A 128 5.02 5.65 0.89
C VAL A 128 4.54 4.22 1.04
N LEU A 129 4.96 3.58 2.12
CA LEU A 129 4.72 2.17 2.42
C LEU A 129 3.60 2.00 3.43
N TYR A 130 2.68 1.08 3.18
CA TYR A 130 1.69 0.62 4.13
C TYR A 130 1.54 -0.89 4.04
N ALA A 131 2.22 -1.63 4.91
CA ALA A 131 2.36 -3.09 4.85
C ALA A 131 2.94 -3.54 3.50
N ASP A 132 2.15 -4.21 2.68
CA ASP A 132 2.48 -4.67 1.33
C ASP A 132 2.02 -3.69 0.22
N ASP A 133 1.23 -2.68 0.57
CA ASP A 133 0.86 -1.59 -0.35
C ASP A 133 2.01 -0.58 -0.45
N ASP A 134 2.63 -0.50 -1.61
CA ASP A 134 3.69 0.45 -1.90
C ASP A 134 3.25 1.48 -2.96
N THR A 135 3.59 2.74 -2.71
CA THR A 135 3.35 3.84 -3.66
C THR A 135 4.63 4.66 -3.84
N ASP A 136 5.26 4.46 -4.98
CA ASP A 136 6.43 5.23 -5.40
C ASP A 136 6.01 6.47 -6.16
N THR A 137 6.57 7.62 -5.80
CA THR A 137 6.19 8.90 -6.41
C THR A 137 7.41 9.66 -6.92
N VAL A 138 7.29 10.25 -8.10
CA VAL A 138 8.25 11.22 -8.66
C VAL A 138 7.50 12.38 -9.27
N SER A 139 8.13 13.57 -9.30
CA SER A 139 7.55 14.77 -9.89
C SER A 139 8.49 15.39 -10.91
N ASP A 140 7.95 15.95 -11.98
CA ASP A 140 8.69 16.76 -12.96
C ASP A 140 7.76 17.74 -13.68
N CYS A 141 8.33 18.85 -14.11
CA CYS A 141 7.64 19.85 -14.96
C CYS A 141 7.54 19.41 -16.44
N ASP A 142 8.33 18.42 -16.86
CA ASP A 142 8.37 17.87 -18.19
C ASP A 142 7.83 16.44 -18.21
N ALA A 143 6.89 16.13 -19.12
CA ALA A 143 6.23 14.83 -19.16
C ALA A 143 7.15 13.70 -19.65
N ASP A 144 8.15 14.01 -20.53
CA ASP A 144 9.12 13.02 -21.00
C ASP A 144 10.07 12.63 -19.87
N LYS A 145 10.59 13.63 -19.15
CA LYS A 145 11.45 13.40 -17.98
C LYS A 145 10.69 12.69 -16.87
N LEU A 146 9.43 13.03 -16.62
CA LEU A 146 8.59 12.35 -15.65
C LEU A 146 8.46 10.86 -15.99
N GLN A 147 8.22 10.53 -17.27
CA GLN A 147 8.14 9.15 -17.72
C GLN A 147 9.47 8.40 -17.55
N GLU A 148 10.60 9.04 -17.89
CA GLU A 148 11.92 8.45 -17.68
C GLU A 148 12.23 8.19 -16.20
N LYS A 149 11.91 9.16 -15.31
CA LYS A 149 12.12 9.05 -13.87
C LYS A 149 11.29 7.91 -13.28
N ILE A 150 9.97 7.88 -13.55
CA ILE A 150 9.11 6.84 -12.98
C ILE A 150 9.45 5.46 -13.55
N GLN A 151 9.91 5.36 -14.81
CA GLN A 151 10.41 4.11 -15.37
C GLN A 151 11.69 3.64 -14.65
N ARG A 152 12.60 4.55 -14.32
CA ARG A 152 13.81 4.22 -13.56
C ARG A 152 13.47 3.70 -12.17
N GLU A 153 12.58 4.41 -11.44
CA GLU A 153 12.14 3.96 -10.13
C GLU A 153 11.42 2.60 -10.19
N ALA A 154 10.60 2.35 -11.22
CA ALA A 154 9.94 1.06 -11.45
C ALA A 154 10.96 -0.08 -11.66
N ASN A 155 12.04 0.19 -12.38
CA ASN A 155 13.10 -0.79 -12.61
C ASN A 155 13.84 -1.11 -11.30
N LEU A 156 14.20 -0.09 -10.50
CA LEU A 156 14.83 -0.26 -9.18
C LEU A 156 13.94 -1.08 -8.24
N SER A 157 12.64 -0.77 -8.20
CA SER A 157 11.66 -1.53 -7.42
C SER A 157 11.62 -3.00 -7.84
N THR A 158 11.54 -3.23 -9.16
CA THR A 158 11.45 -4.59 -9.70
C THR A 158 12.74 -5.40 -9.44
N GLU A 159 13.89 -4.76 -9.52
CA GLU A 159 15.18 -5.38 -9.20
C GLU A 159 15.26 -5.76 -7.73
N TRP A 160 14.93 -4.84 -6.81
CA TRP A 160 14.89 -5.12 -5.38
C TRP A 160 13.92 -6.26 -5.03
N VAL A 161 12.73 -6.26 -5.63
CA VAL A 161 11.71 -7.31 -5.45
C VAL A 161 12.28 -8.68 -5.87
N LYS A 162 12.98 -8.76 -7.00
CA LYS A 162 13.63 -10.00 -7.49
C LYS A 162 14.77 -10.45 -6.58
N ASP A 163 15.63 -9.53 -6.14
CA ASP A 163 16.76 -9.83 -5.25
C ASP A 163 16.28 -10.37 -3.90
N ASN A 164 15.13 -9.90 -3.43
CA ASN A 164 14.49 -10.37 -2.20
C ASN A 164 13.55 -11.57 -2.42
N LYS A 165 13.55 -12.18 -3.61
CA LYS A 165 12.71 -13.32 -3.99
C LYS A 165 11.21 -13.10 -3.81
N LEU A 166 10.76 -11.84 -3.85
CA LEU A 166 9.36 -11.49 -3.90
C LEU A 166 8.85 -11.54 -5.35
N VAL A 167 7.54 -11.48 -5.52
CA VAL A 167 6.91 -11.52 -6.84
C VAL A 167 6.08 -10.24 -7.03
N CYS A 168 6.49 -9.43 -8.00
CA CYS A 168 5.71 -8.27 -8.43
C CYS A 168 4.59 -8.73 -9.38
N SER A 169 3.39 -8.20 -9.18
CA SER A 169 2.28 -8.40 -10.10
C SER A 169 2.16 -7.22 -11.07
N GLY A 170 2.91 -7.25 -12.16
CA GLY A 170 2.86 -6.18 -13.18
C GLY A 170 1.45 -5.92 -13.72
N SER A 171 0.61 -6.96 -13.83
CA SER A 171 -0.78 -6.84 -14.29
C SER A 171 -1.70 -6.11 -13.28
N LYS A 172 -1.37 -6.11 -12.00
CA LYS A 172 -2.13 -5.41 -10.95
C LYS A 172 -1.50 -4.07 -10.58
N THR A 173 -0.23 -3.88 -10.88
CA THR A 173 0.46 -2.61 -10.70
C THR A 173 -0.23 -1.50 -11.49
N LYS A 174 -0.40 -0.33 -10.88
CA LYS A 174 -1.12 0.81 -11.46
C LYS A 174 -0.24 2.05 -11.50
N LEU A 175 -0.50 2.90 -12.46
CA LEU A 175 0.17 4.20 -12.60
C LEU A 175 -0.88 5.30 -12.57
N LEU A 176 -0.75 6.24 -11.66
CA LEU A 176 -1.59 7.43 -11.57
C LEU A 176 -0.72 8.67 -11.77
N VAL A 177 -1.05 9.50 -12.76
CA VAL A 177 -0.36 10.77 -12.99
C VAL A 177 -1.25 11.92 -12.53
N VAL A 178 -0.83 12.60 -11.49
CA VAL A 178 -1.61 13.65 -10.81
C VAL A 178 -1.13 15.04 -11.20
N GLY A 179 -2.07 15.95 -11.38
CA GLY A 179 -1.81 17.37 -11.65
C GLY A 179 -3.08 18.17 -11.78
N THR A 180 -3.00 19.50 -11.70
CA THR A 180 -4.18 20.35 -11.93
C THR A 180 -4.73 20.16 -13.35
N ARG A 181 -6.00 20.47 -13.56
CA ARG A 181 -6.63 20.36 -14.90
C ARG A 181 -5.87 21.13 -15.95
N GLU A 182 -5.43 22.34 -15.61
CA GLU A 182 -4.69 23.25 -16.49
C GLU A 182 -3.31 22.67 -16.81
N LEU A 183 -2.62 22.17 -15.80
CA LEU A 183 -1.30 21.59 -15.95
C LEU A 183 -1.35 20.31 -16.82
N ARG A 184 -2.27 19.42 -16.54
CA ARG A 184 -2.47 18.22 -17.34
C ARG A 184 -2.84 18.54 -18.78
N LYS A 185 -3.74 19.52 -19.00
CA LYS A 185 -4.10 19.99 -20.33
C LYS A 185 -2.88 20.52 -21.08
N CYS A 186 -2.07 21.36 -20.44
CA CYS A 186 -0.87 21.91 -21.04
C CYS A 186 0.20 20.85 -21.33
N LYS A 187 0.49 19.97 -20.38
CA LYS A 187 1.64 19.05 -20.42
C LYS A 187 1.37 17.72 -21.11
N LEU A 188 0.13 17.26 -21.12
CA LEU A 188 -0.25 15.95 -21.64
C LEU A 188 -1.21 16.09 -22.84
N VAL A 189 -2.40 16.68 -22.63
CA VAL A 189 -3.45 16.69 -23.65
C VAL A 189 -3.08 17.49 -24.89
N ASN A 190 -2.48 18.70 -24.73
CA ASN A 190 -2.09 19.52 -25.86
C ASN A 190 -0.96 18.89 -26.70
N TYR A 191 -0.20 17.93 -26.12
CA TYR A 191 0.86 17.21 -26.80
C TYR A 191 0.47 15.78 -27.15
N ASP A 192 -0.80 15.42 -26.98
CA ASP A 192 -1.36 14.06 -27.20
C ASP A 192 -0.50 12.97 -26.55
N LYS A 193 -0.08 13.25 -25.31
CA LYS A 193 0.84 12.40 -24.58
C LYS A 193 0.14 11.63 -23.45
N THR A 194 0.34 10.32 -23.46
CA THR A 194 -0.04 9.41 -22.37
C THR A 194 1.21 8.82 -21.76
N ILE A 195 1.35 8.86 -20.44
CA ILE A 195 2.48 8.26 -19.74
C ILE A 195 2.25 6.76 -19.63
N GLU A 196 3.21 5.99 -20.14
CA GLU A 196 3.22 4.54 -20.12
C GLU A 196 4.61 4.06 -19.67
N ILE A 197 4.64 3.06 -18.77
CA ILE A 197 5.88 2.45 -18.28
C ILE A 197 5.80 0.94 -18.41
N GLU A 198 6.94 0.26 -18.28
CA GLU A 198 7.01 -1.18 -18.23
C GLU A 198 7.41 -1.65 -16.81
N VAL A 199 6.65 -2.58 -16.25
CA VAL A 199 6.91 -3.18 -14.94
C VAL A 199 6.87 -4.68 -15.10
N ASP A 200 7.97 -5.35 -14.86
CA ASP A 200 8.13 -6.81 -14.97
C ASP A 200 7.59 -7.37 -16.30
N GLY A 201 7.93 -6.70 -17.44
CA GLY A 201 7.51 -7.10 -18.79
C GLY A 201 6.05 -6.74 -19.14
N HIS A 202 5.32 -6.06 -18.25
CA HIS A 202 3.96 -5.60 -18.49
C HIS A 202 3.93 -4.10 -18.73
N LYS A 203 3.17 -3.68 -19.76
CA LYS A 203 2.93 -2.26 -20.02
C LYS A 203 1.85 -1.73 -19.10
N VAL A 204 2.19 -0.71 -18.33
CA VAL A 204 1.31 -0.03 -17.39
C VAL A 204 1.06 1.39 -17.89
N LYS A 205 -0.18 1.67 -18.27
CA LYS A 205 -0.62 3.01 -18.70
C LYS A 205 -1.18 3.79 -17.54
N GLU A 206 -1.09 5.12 -17.63
CA GLU A 206 -1.74 5.98 -16.63
C GLU A 206 -3.24 5.73 -16.57
N SER A 207 -3.74 5.64 -15.35
CA SER A 207 -5.17 5.54 -15.03
C SER A 207 -5.77 6.91 -14.69
N GLN A 208 -7.09 7.03 -14.80
CA GLN A 208 -7.80 8.26 -14.45
C GLN A 208 -8.05 8.39 -12.95
N SER A 209 -8.19 7.28 -12.26
CA SER A 209 -8.40 7.24 -10.81
C SER A 209 -7.99 5.90 -10.25
N GLU A 210 -7.36 5.91 -9.07
CA GLU A 210 -6.95 4.69 -8.37
C GLU A 210 -7.35 4.75 -6.90
N ARG A 211 -7.51 3.56 -6.32
CA ARG A 211 -7.85 3.42 -4.90
C ARG A 211 -6.60 3.21 -4.07
N LEU A 212 -6.27 4.21 -3.25
CA LEU A 212 -5.13 4.21 -2.34
C LEU A 212 -5.62 4.11 -0.90
N LEU A 213 -5.26 3.05 -0.18
CA LEU A 213 -5.63 2.85 1.23
C LEU A 213 -7.13 3.08 1.52
N GLY A 214 -7.98 2.67 0.60
CA GLY A 214 -9.44 2.80 0.72
C GLY A 214 -10.04 4.12 0.21
N VAL A 215 -9.20 5.11 -0.16
CA VAL A 215 -9.61 6.40 -0.71
C VAL A 215 -9.43 6.40 -2.23
N LEU A 216 -10.45 6.82 -2.97
CA LEU A 216 -10.36 6.97 -4.42
C LEU A 216 -9.77 8.33 -4.75
N ILE A 217 -8.59 8.34 -5.36
CA ILE A 217 -7.90 9.55 -5.83
C ILE A 217 -7.95 9.56 -7.35
N ASN A 218 -8.28 10.70 -7.93
CA ASN A 218 -8.25 10.89 -9.37
C ASN A 218 -7.05 11.75 -9.80
N ASN A 219 -6.74 11.70 -11.07
CA ASN A 219 -5.60 12.37 -11.70
C ASN A 219 -5.66 13.92 -11.64
N THR A 220 -6.78 14.51 -11.22
CA THR A 220 -6.98 15.97 -11.06
C THR A 220 -7.21 16.38 -9.60
N MET A 221 -7.04 15.46 -8.64
CA MET A 221 -7.26 15.67 -7.21
C MET A 221 -8.64 16.23 -6.85
N THR A 222 -9.66 15.94 -7.63
CA THR A 222 -11.05 16.24 -7.27
C THR A 222 -11.62 15.05 -6.49
N TRP A 223 -12.24 15.31 -5.35
CA TRP A 223 -12.80 14.27 -4.46
C TRP A 223 -14.20 13.81 -4.86
N GLU A 224 -14.71 14.28 -6.01
CA GLU A 224 -16.08 14.07 -6.44
C GLU A 224 -16.44 12.58 -6.56
N ASN A 225 -15.58 11.80 -7.24
CA ASN A 225 -15.79 10.37 -7.39
C ASN A 225 -15.70 9.61 -6.07
N HIS A 226 -14.85 10.06 -5.13
CA HIS A 226 -14.76 9.46 -3.81
C HIS A 226 -16.03 9.74 -2.98
N LEU A 227 -16.56 10.94 -3.04
CA LEU A 227 -17.73 11.35 -2.26
C LEU A 227 -19.03 10.78 -2.85
N HIS A 228 -19.26 10.95 -4.14
CA HIS A 228 -20.53 10.60 -4.79
C HIS A 228 -20.52 9.21 -5.44
N GLY A 229 -19.35 8.70 -5.82
CA GLY A 229 -19.18 7.44 -6.53
C GLY A 229 -19.15 7.60 -8.04
N ASN A 230 -18.86 6.51 -8.73
CA ASN A 230 -18.91 6.35 -10.18
C ASN A 230 -19.47 4.96 -10.52
N SER A 231 -19.35 4.51 -11.78
CA SER A 231 -19.83 3.20 -12.24
C SER A 231 -19.17 2.02 -11.49
N GLU A 232 -17.95 2.16 -11.05
CA GLU A 232 -17.13 1.10 -10.44
C GLU A 232 -17.02 1.22 -8.91
N TYR A 233 -17.19 2.42 -8.38
CA TYR A 233 -17.00 2.73 -6.97
C TYR A 233 -18.23 3.37 -6.35
N LYS A 234 -18.79 2.73 -5.32
CA LYS A 234 -19.86 3.32 -4.51
C LYS A 234 -19.27 4.37 -3.57
N GLY A 235 -19.54 5.64 -3.82
CA GLY A 235 -19.02 6.78 -3.05
C GLY A 235 -19.27 6.72 -1.55
N LEU A 236 -18.58 7.56 -0.82
CA LEU A 236 -18.67 7.65 0.64
C LEU A 236 -20.08 8.06 1.10
N ILE A 237 -20.68 9.08 0.48
CA ILE A 237 -22.01 9.58 0.84
C ILE A 237 -23.08 8.51 0.71
N PRO A 238 -23.20 7.76 -0.41
CA PRO A 238 -24.13 6.64 -0.51
C PRO A 238 -23.92 5.54 0.53
N LYS A 239 -22.64 5.21 0.86
CA LYS A 239 -22.32 4.21 1.90
C LYS A 239 -22.77 4.66 3.29
N LEU A 240 -22.52 5.93 3.64
CA LEU A 240 -22.94 6.51 4.92
C LEU A 240 -24.45 6.58 5.02
N SER A 241 -25.14 7.02 3.96
CA SER A 241 -26.61 7.07 3.91
C SER A 241 -27.24 5.69 4.09
N GLN A 242 -26.65 4.65 3.47
CA GLN A 242 -27.11 3.28 3.65
C GLN A 242 -26.92 2.80 5.09
N ARG A 243 -25.76 3.04 5.70
CA ARG A 243 -25.46 2.65 7.10
C ARG A 243 -26.38 3.40 8.07
N ALA A 244 -26.57 4.70 7.87
CA ALA A 244 -27.51 5.50 8.67
C ALA A 244 -28.94 4.95 8.59
N ASN A 245 -29.39 4.54 7.40
CA ASN A 245 -30.71 3.95 7.20
C ASN A 245 -30.84 2.58 7.92
N TYR A 246 -29.80 1.74 7.92
CA TYR A 246 -29.79 0.50 8.73
C TYR A 246 -29.88 0.79 10.23
N ILE A 247 -29.11 1.75 10.75
CA ILE A 247 -29.16 2.15 12.17
C ILE A 247 -30.56 2.69 12.51
N TRP A 248 -31.14 3.49 11.64
CA TRP A 248 -32.51 4.01 11.81
C TRP A 248 -33.53 2.86 11.86
N LYS A 249 -33.50 1.91 10.92
CA LYS A 249 -34.38 0.73 10.93
C LYS A 249 -34.22 -0.11 12.21
N LEU A 250 -32.99 -0.37 12.65
CA LEU A 250 -32.71 -1.10 13.88
C LEU A 250 -33.26 -0.39 15.12
N SER A 251 -33.32 0.95 15.13
CA SER A 251 -33.87 1.72 16.24
C SER A 251 -35.38 1.45 16.52
N PHE A 252 -36.12 0.95 15.55
CA PHE A 252 -37.54 0.57 15.71
C PHE A 252 -37.69 -0.84 16.31
N VAL A 253 -36.66 -1.70 16.16
CA VAL A 253 -36.72 -3.11 16.58
C VAL A 253 -36.11 -3.29 17.98
N MET A 254 -35.24 -2.36 18.41
CA MET A 254 -34.54 -2.47 19.69
C MET A 254 -35.34 -1.96 20.89
N PRO A 255 -35.26 -2.64 22.06
CA PRO A 255 -35.84 -2.17 23.30
C PRO A 255 -35.31 -0.80 23.74
N ASN A 256 -36.11 -0.03 24.50
CA ASN A 256 -35.77 1.34 24.91
C ASN A 256 -34.42 1.50 25.66
N ALA A 257 -33.96 0.48 26.38
CA ALA A 257 -32.66 0.49 27.07
C ALA A 257 -31.48 0.52 26.08
N GLN A 258 -31.58 -0.15 24.96
CA GLN A 258 -30.55 -0.18 23.91
C GLN A 258 -30.58 1.09 23.00
N ARG A 259 -31.72 1.78 22.94
CA ARG A 259 -31.84 3.08 22.23
C ARG A 259 -30.97 4.18 22.87
N LYS A 260 -30.79 4.15 24.22
CA LYS A 260 -29.91 5.10 24.93
C LYS A 260 -28.42 4.92 24.55
N ALA A 261 -27.95 3.69 24.40
CA ALA A 261 -26.58 3.39 23.98
C ALA A 261 -26.30 3.84 22.51
N GLN A 262 -27.28 3.68 21.62
CA GLN A 262 -27.18 4.15 20.24
C GLN A 262 -27.15 5.69 20.12
N ASN A 263 -27.90 6.40 20.95
CA ASN A 263 -27.87 7.86 20.95
C ASN A 263 -26.54 8.42 21.46
N SER A 264 -25.85 7.71 22.36
CA SER A 264 -24.48 8.02 22.78
C SER A 264 -23.48 7.78 21.65
N CYS A 265 -23.60 6.69 20.91
CA CYS A 265 -22.76 6.37 19.76
C CYS A 265 -22.97 7.37 18.59
N ARG A 266 -24.21 7.83 18.36
CA ARG A 266 -24.53 8.89 17.38
C ARG A 266 -23.87 10.23 17.72
N ARG A 267 -23.84 10.63 18.99
CA ARG A 267 -23.18 11.87 19.42
C ARG A 267 -21.68 11.81 19.21
N ASN A 268 -21.05 10.66 19.43
CA ASN A 268 -19.61 10.48 19.24
C ASN A 268 -19.20 10.40 17.76
N LEU A 269 -20.09 9.93 16.87
CA LEU A 269 -19.84 9.90 15.41
C LEU A 269 -20.03 11.28 14.75
N LEU A 270 -20.89 12.14 15.31
CA LEU A 270 -21.10 13.52 14.83
C LEU A 270 -20.06 14.51 15.38
N LEU A 271 -19.33 14.13 16.45
CA LEU A 271 -18.25 14.95 17.02
C LEU A 271 -16.87 14.56 16.48
N ALA A 272 -16.78 13.51 15.68
CA ALA A 272 -15.54 13.03 15.04
C ALA A 272 -15.50 13.35 13.52
N SER A 273 -16.45 14.11 13.01
CA SER A 273 -16.49 14.71 11.69
C SER A 273 -16.27 16.23 11.86
#